data_007df22520eb4c281d9a7322cc2e01ca
#
_entry.id   007df22520eb4c281d9a7322cc2e01ca
#
_cell.length_a   1.000
_cell.length_b   1.000
_cell.length_c   1.000
_cell.angle_alpha   90.00
_cell.angle_beta   90.00
_cell.angle_gamma   90.00
#
_symmetry.space_group_name_H-M   'P 1'
#
loop_
_entity.id
_entity.type
_entity.pdbx_description
1 polymer ?
#
loop_
_entity_poly.entity_id
_entity_poly.type
_entity_poly.pdbx_seq_one_letter_code
_entity_poly.pdbx_strand_id
1 'polypeptide(L)'
;MLGFYNYTVILTYIGLLVGFGGILSAMGGNTLGAILCLMGSGLCDMFDGKIAATMERTPSEKQFGIQIDSLSDLVCFGVLPAVLVYQSNEHSAWLCGGYVLCALIRLAWFNVDEQARQEHTQERRREYRGLPVTTAALIFPVLFGLEQFFSLSFSVSAPVVMLVTASAFLTPFRVKKPHFERRNMKRL
;
A
#
# COMPACT_ATOMS: atom_id res chain seq x y z
N MET A 1 -11.35 -8.92 25.29
CA MET A 1 -11.32 -7.98 24.15
C MET A 1 -11.15 -8.77 22.87
N LEU A 2 -11.82 -8.41 21.79
CA LEU A 2 -11.62 -9.03 20.49
C LEU A 2 -10.36 -8.46 19.84
N GLY A 3 -9.46 -9.34 19.31
CA GLY A 3 -8.23 -8.97 18.62
C GLY A 3 -6.95 -9.23 19.41
N PHE A 4 -5.82 -9.06 18.72
CA PHE A 4 -4.48 -9.19 19.29
C PHE A 4 -3.83 -7.81 19.34
N TYR A 5 -3.36 -7.38 20.54
CA TYR A 5 -2.84 -6.02 20.78
C TYR A 5 -1.36 -6.04 21.15
N ASN A 6 -0.57 -6.78 20.40
CA ASN A 6 0.87 -6.79 20.57
C ASN A 6 1.54 -5.65 19.78
N TYR A 7 2.79 -5.30 20.14
CA TYR A 7 3.50 -4.18 19.52
C TYR A 7 3.71 -4.35 18.01
N THR A 8 3.57 -5.56 17.48
CA THR A 8 3.78 -5.84 16.05
C THR A 8 2.69 -5.28 15.15
N VAL A 9 1.49 -5.02 15.68
CA VAL A 9 0.36 -4.41 14.94
C VAL A 9 0.17 -2.92 15.23
N ILE A 10 0.91 -2.37 16.21
CA ILE A 10 0.77 -0.95 16.58
C ILE A 10 1.14 -0.04 15.40
N LEU A 11 2.18 -0.38 14.66
CA LEU A 11 2.62 0.44 13.53
C LEU A 11 1.59 0.45 12.39
N THR A 12 0.93 -0.68 12.14
CA THR A 12 -0.20 -0.79 11.19
C THR A 12 -1.37 0.10 11.63
N TYR A 13 -1.70 0.14 12.94
CA TYR A 13 -2.72 1.03 13.47
C TYR A 13 -2.36 2.51 13.31
N ILE A 14 -1.11 2.88 13.58
CA ILE A 14 -0.60 4.24 13.36
C ILE A 14 -0.69 4.59 11.87
N GLY A 15 -0.24 3.70 10.99
CA GLY A 15 -0.33 3.86 9.54
C GLY A 15 -1.76 4.12 9.06
N LEU A 16 -2.72 3.35 9.58
CA LEU A 16 -4.15 3.52 9.30
C LEU A 16 -4.66 4.89 9.76
N LEU A 17 -4.32 5.31 10.99
CA LEU A 17 -4.75 6.62 11.51
C LEU A 17 -4.15 7.78 10.71
N VAL A 18 -2.89 7.67 10.30
CA VAL A 18 -2.24 8.65 9.40
C VAL A 18 -2.95 8.67 8.04
N GLY A 19 -3.24 7.50 7.46
CA GLY A 19 -3.99 7.38 6.20
C GLY A 19 -5.38 7.99 6.29
N PHE A 20 -6.10 7.74 7.40
CA PHE A 20 -7.40 8.35 7.65
C PHE A 20 -7.30 9.88 7.79
N GLY A 21 -6.27 10.38 8.49
CA GLY A 21 -5.96 11.81 8.52
C GLY A 21 -5.72 12.40 7.12
N GLY A 22 -5.08 11.64 6.24
CA GLY A 22 -4.91 11.97 4.83
C GLY A 22 -6.24 12.09 4.07
N ILE A 23 -7.19 11.18 4.31
CA ILE A 23 -8.54 11.25 3.73
C ILE A 23 -9.23 12.55 4.19
N LEU A 24 -9.20 12.86 5.47
CA LEU A 24 -9.78 14.11 6.00
C LEU A 24 -9.11 15.36 5.39
N SER A 25 -7.78 15.33 5.23
CA SER A 25 -7.03 16.41 4.57
C SER A 25 -7.45 16.58 3.11
N ALA A 26 -7.58 15.48 2.36
CA ALA A 26 -8.06 15.51 0.98
C ALA A 26 -9.48 16.10 0.89
N MET A 27 -10.41 15.65 1.74
CA MET A 27 -11.78 16.17 1.79
C MET A 27 -11.83 17.65 2.16
N GLY A 28 -10.89 18.13 2.94
CA GLY A 28 -10.70 19.55 3.26
C GLY A 28 -10.00 20.37 2.18
N GLY A 29 -9.69 19.79 1.01
CA GLY A 29 -8.98 20.47 -0.09
C GLY A 29 -7.47 20.62 0.14
N ASN A 30 -6.91 20.07 1.22
CA ASN A 30 -5.47 20.13 1.49
C ASN A 30 -4.75 18.95 0.80
N THR A 31 -4.48 19.10 -0.49
CA THR A 31 -3.79 18.08 -1.31
C THR A 31 -2.41 17.74 -0.76
N LEU A 32 -1.63 18.76 -0.36
CA LEU A 32 -0.28 18.51 0.20
C LEU A 32 -0.33 17.70 1.49
N GLY A 33 -1.26 18.03 2.41
CA GLY A 33 -1.48 17.28 3.64
C GLY A 33 -1.85 15.82 3.37
N ALA A 34 -2.73 15.58 2.40
CA ALA A 34 -3.12 14.23 1.99
C ALA A 34 -1.94 13.42 1.41
N ILE A 35 -1.12 14.03 0.57
CA ILE A 35 0.09 13.42 -0.01
C ILE A 35 1.11 13.07 1.08
N LEU A 36 1.35 13.98 2.04
CA LEU A 36 2.27 13.70 3.15
C LEU A 36 1.76 12.55 4.04
N CYS A 37 0.46 12.48 4.29
CA CYS A 37 -0.15 11.37 5.01
C CYS A 37 -0.04 10.04 4.24
N LEU A 38 -0.22 10.06 2.92
CA LEU A 38 -0.05 8.89 2.05
C LEU A 38 1.39 8.36 2.12
N MET A 39 2.38 9.25 2.05
CA MET A 39 3.80 8.89 2.23
C MET A 39 4.07 8.34 3.64
N GLY A 40 3.51 8.98 4.67
CA GLY A 40 3.65 8.56 6.06
C GLY A 40 3.09 7.15 6.30
N SER A 41 1.89 6.85 5.76
CA SER A 41 1.31 5.51 5.80
C SER A 41 2.19 4.48 5.08
N GLY A 42 2.75 4.83 3.91
CA GLY A 42 3.68 3.96 3.19
C GLY A 42 4.99 3.70 3.94
N LEU A 43 5.49 4.66 4.71
CA LEU A 43 6.63 4.44 5.61
C LEU A 43 6.26 3.49 6.75
N CYS A 44 5.09 3.63 7.38
CA CYS A 44 4.62 2.72 8.40
C CYS A 44 4.54 1.28 7.88
N ASP A 45 3.92 1.06 6.71
CA ASP A 45 3.83 -0.23 6.02
C ASP A 45 5.21 -0.84 5.72
N MET A 46 6.16 -0.03 5.25
CA MET A 46 7.51 -0.53 4.96
C MET A 46 8.24 -1.08 6.20
N PHE A 47 7.90 -0.60 7.40
CA PHE A 47 8.55 -0.98 8.65
C PHE A 47 7.78 -2.02 9.45
N ASP A 48 6.47 -2.13 9.33
CA ASP A 48 5.66 -3.03 10.16
C ASP A 48 6.00 -4.51 9.94
N GLY A 49 6.24 -4.94 8.69
CA GLY A 49 6.71 -6.28 8.39
C GLY A 49 8.08 -6.62 9.01
N LYS A 50 8.97 -5.61 9.18
CA LYS A 50 10.25 -5.80 9.86
C LYS A 50 10.06 -5.95 11.37
N ILE A 51 9.18 -5.13 11.95
CA ILE A 51 8.82 -5.22 13.38
C ILE A 51 8.08 -6.52 13.65
N ALA A 52 7.16 -6.93 12.79
CA ALA A 52 6.46 -8.19 12.89
C ALA A 52 7.39 -9.42 12.91
N ALA A 53 8.55 -9.33 12.27
CA ALA A 53 9.56 -10.39 12.23
C ALA A 53 10.41 -10.49 13.52
N THR A 54 10.31 -9.54 14.45
CA THR A 54 11.09 -9.53 15.71
C THR A 54 10.44 -10.33 16.84
N MET A 55 9.19 -10.76 16.65
CA MET A 55 8.41 -11.48 17.68
C MET A 55 8.00 -12.88 17.18
N GLU A 56 8.13 -13.87 18.04
CA GLU A 56 7.48 -15.16 17.84
C GLU A 56 5.98 -15.00 18.07
N ARG A 57 5.17 -15.28 17.03
CA ARG A 57 3.73 -15.12 17.05
C ARG A 57 3.06 -16.47 16.87
N THR A 58 1.95 -16.68 17.56
CA THR A 58 1.07 -17.81 17.34
C THR A 58 0.50 -17.78 15.91
N PRO A 59 0.06 -18.92 15.36
CA PRO A 59 -0.57 -18.96 14.04
C PRO A 59 -1.75 -17.98 13.90
N SER A 60 -2.57 -17.86 14.95
CA SER A 60 -3.72 -16.94 14.97
C SER A 60 -3.32 -15.48 14.99
N GLU A 61 -2.28 -15.10 15.75
CA GLU A 61 -1.74 -13.72 15.77
C GLU A 61 -1.12 -13.35 14.41
N LYS A 62 -0.44 -14.31 13.78
CA LYS A 62 0.14 -14.08 12.44
C LYS A 62 -0.95 -13.86 11.40
N GLN A 63 -2.00 -14.68 11.42
CA GLN A 63 -3.13 -14.56 10.50
C GLN A 63 -3.90 -13.27 10.72
N PHE A 64 -4.15 -12.88 11.98
CA PHE A 64 -4.76 -11.60 12.30
C PHE A 64 -3.93 -10.42 11.80
N GLY A 65 -2.59 -10.45 12.00
CA GLY A 65 -1.69 -9.41 11.50
C GLY A 65 -1.77 -9.24 9.99
N ILE A 66 -1.79 -10.33 9.21
CA ILE A 66 -1.93 -10.29 7.74
C ILE A 66 -3.27 -9.67 7.32
N GLN A 67 -4.36 -9.98 8.02
CA GLN A 67 -5.68 -9.43 7.68
C GLN A 67 -5.77 -7.94 8.00
N ILE A 68 -5.31 -7.51 9.19
CA ILE A 68 -5.38 -6.11 9.59
C ILE A 68 -4.49 -5.22 8.71
N ASP A 69 -3.33 -5.73 8.30
CA ASP A 69 -2.41 -5.10 7.37
C ASP A 69 -3.09 -4.85 6.01
N SER A 70 -3.65 -5.88 5.40
CA SER A 70 -4.36 -5.75 4.12
C SER A 70 -5.58 -4.83 4.17
N LEU A 71 -6.33 -4.82 5.29
CA LEU A 71 -7.44 -3.89 5.49
C LEU A 71 -6.97 -2.44 5.64
N SER A 72 -5.86 -2.23 6.36
CA SER A 72 -5.20 -0.93 6.47
C SER A 72 -4.70 -0.44 5.12
N ASP A 73 -4.04 -1.31 4.35
CA ASP A 73 -3.53 -1.02 3.01
C ASP A 73 -4.63 -0.59 2.04
N LEU A 74 -5.80 -1.26 2.10
CA LEU A 74 -6.94 -0.88 1.28
C LEU A 74 -7.38 0.56 1.58
N VAL A 75 -7.41 0.97 2.85
CA VAL A 75 -7.78 2.34 3.23
C VAL A 75 -6.70 3.32 2.82
N CYS A 76 -5.43 3.04 3.15
CA CYS A 76 -4.33 3.97 2.94
C CYS A 76 -3.93 4.12 1.48
N PHE A 77 -3.93 3.03 0.69
CA PHE A 77 -3.42 3.02 -0.69
C PHE A 77 -4.50 2.76 -1.75
N GLY A 78 -5.69 2.35 -1.32
CA GLY A 78 -6.88 2.26 -2.16
C GLY A 78 -7.77 3.50 -2.02
N VAL A 79 -8.33 3.72 -0.82
CA VAL A 79 -9.34 4.77 -0.60
C VAL A 79 -8.74 6.17 -0.59
N LEU A 80 -7.63 6.41 0.12
CA LEU A 80 -7.03 7.75 0.20
C LEU A 80 -6.64 8.32 -1.18
N PRO A 81 -5.93 7.60 -2.08
CA PRO A 81 -5.67 8.10 -3.43
C PRO A 81 -6.95 8.33 -4.24
N ALA A 82 -7.97 7.46 -4.07
CA ALA A 82 -9.24 7.63 -4.75
C ALA A 82 -9.96 8.92 -4.32
N VAL A 83 -10.00 9.21 -3.03
CA VAL A 83 -10.57 10.47 -2.50
C VAL A 83 -9.79 11.68 -2.98
N LEU A 84 -8.45 11.60 -2.99
CA LEU A 84 -7.58 12.67 -3.45
C LEU A 84 -7.83 13.02 -4.93
N VAL A 85 -7.95 12.01 -5.79
CA VAL A 85 -8.25 12.21 -7.23
C VAL A 85 -9.67 12.71 -7.44
N TYR A 86 -10.65 12.17 -6.70
CA TYR A 86 -12.05 12.62 -6.76
C TYR A 86 -12.19 14.11 -6.40
N GLN A 87 -11.50 14.56 -5.37
CA GLN A 87 -11.52 15.98 -4.95
C GLN A 87 -10.91 16.92 -5.99
N SER A 88 -9.95 16.43 -6.78
CA SER A 88 -9.38 17.23 -7.87
C SER A 88 -10.22 17.19 -9.16
N ASN A 89 -11.01 16.13 -9.35
CA ASN A 89 -11.88 15.93 -10.52
C ASN A 89 -13.09 15.05 -10.19
N GLU A 90 -14.23 15.66 -9.90
CA GLU A 90 -15.48 14.97 -9.53
C GLU A 90 -16.00 14.03 -10.62
N HIS A 91 -15.69 14.29 -11.89
CA HIS A 91 -16.07 13.40 -13.00
C HIS A 91 -15.36 12.03 -12.96
N SER A 92 -14.32 11.89 -12.12
CA SER A 92 -13.57 10.65 -11.93
C SER A 92 -14.23 9.65 -10.96
N ALA A 93 -15.42 9.89 -10.44
CA ALA A 93 -16.08 9.09 -9.41
C ALA A 93 -16.08 7.58 -9.72
N TRP A 94 -16.50 7.19 -10.93
CA TRP A 94 -16.52 5.78 -11.36
C TRP A 94 -15.13 5.17 -11.47
N LEU A 95 -14.15 5.96 -11.94
CA LEU A 95 -12.76 5.54 -12.02
C LEU A 95 -12.18 5.32 -10.62
N CYS A 96 -12.45 6.22 -9.68
CA CYS A 96 -12.03 6.10 -8.28
C CYS A 96 -12.61 4.83 -7.63
N GLY A 97 -13.89 4.55 -7.83
CA GLY A 97 -14.51 3.29 -7.38
C GLY A 97 -13.88 2.06 -8.00
N GLY A 98 -13.61 2.09 -9.31
CA GLY A 98 -12.92 1.02 -10.03
C GLY A 98 -11.49 0.78 -9.52
N TYR A 99 -10.74 1.85 -9.20
CA TYR A 99 -9.42 1.76 -8.62
C TYR A 99 -9.43 1.07 -7.25
N VAL A 100 -10.35 1.47 -6.36
CA VAL A 100 -10.51 0.82 -5.04
C VAL A 100 -10.84 -0.67 -5.20
N LEU A 101 -11.73 -1.01 -6.14
CA LEU A 101 -12.06 -2.40 -6.44
C LEU A 101 -10.84 -3.18 -6.94
N CYS A 102 -10.03 -2.62 -7.83
CA CYS A 102 -8.79 -3.26 -8.30
C CYS A 102 -7.79 -3.47 -7.15
N ALA A 103 -7.65 -2.49 -6.25
CA ALA A 103 -6.82 -2.61 -5.05
C ALA A 103 -7.31 -3.73 -4.12
N LEU A 104 -8.64 -3.80 -3.87
CA LEU A 104 -9.28 -4.85 -3.08
C LEU A 104 -9.00 -6.25 -3.66
N ILE A 105 -9.26 -6.43 -4.96
CA ILE A 105 -9.03 -7.70 -5.65
C ILE A 105 -7.54 -8.10 -5.54
N ARG A 106 -6.66 -7.14 -5.71
CA ARG A 106 -5.21 -7.35 -5.64
C ARG A 106 -4.75 -7.82 -4.26
N LEU A 107 -5.24 -7.18 -3.19
CA LEU A 107 -4.90 -7.53 -1.80
C LEU A 107 -5.48 -8.91 -1.44
N ALA A 108 -6.74 -9.16 -1.77
CA ALA A 108 -7.39 -10.45 -1.53
C ALA A 108 -6.65 -11.60 -2.26
N TRP A 109 -6.33 -11.41 -3.54
CA TRP A 109 -5.58 -12.40 -4.31
C TRP A 109 -4.19 -12.68 -3.72
N PHE A 110 -3.48 -11.61 -3.31
CA PHE A 110 -2.16 -11.72 -2.70
C PHE A 110 -2.19 -12.53 -1.40
N ASN A 111 -3.19 -12.30 -0.54
CA ASN A 111 -3.34 -13.04 0.72
C ASN A 111 -3.58 -14.52 0.48
N VAL A 112 -4.44 -14.87 -0.48
CA VAL A 112 -4.70 -16.28 -0.84
C VAL A 112 -3.45 -16.95 -1.43
N ASP A 113 -2.75 -16.29 -2.37
CA ASP A 113 -1.53 -16.79 -2.98
C ASP A 113 -0.39 -16.98 -1.97
N GLU A 114 -0.28 -16.06 -1.00
CA GLU A 114 0.72 -16.14 0.07
C GLU A 114 0.38 -17.25 1.07
N GLN A 115 -0.89 -17.43 1.43
CA GLN A 115 -1.33 -18.50 2.31
C GLN A 115 -1.08 -19.88 1.67
N ALA A 116 -1.48 -20.08 0.42
CA ALA A 116 -1.23 -21.30 -0.32
C ALA A 116 0.28 -21.62 -0.44
N ARG A 117 1.10 -20.56 -0.64
CA ARG A 117 2.55 -20.73 -0.69
C ARG A 117 3.13 -21.21 0.64
N GLN A 118 2.67 -20.63 1.77
CA GLN A 118 3.15 -21.00 3.10
C GLN A 118 2.80 -22.43 3.49
N GLU A 119 1.72 -23.00 2.96
CA GLU A 119 1.35 -24.41 3.15
C GLU A 119 2.29 -25.37 2.41
N HIS A 120 2.86 -24.94 1.27
CA HIS A 120 3.69 -25.80 0.41
C HIS A 120 5.19 -25.58 0.53
N THR A 121 5.65 -24.41 1.03
CA THR A 121 7.08 -24.07 1.04
C THR A 121 7.41 -23.07 2.15
N GLN A 122 8.47 -23.36 2.92
CA GLN A 122 9.02 -22.43 3.91
C GLN A 122 10.02 -21.42 3.29
N GLU A 123 10.31 -21.49 2.01
CA GLU A 123 11.24 -20.58 1.36
C GLU A 123 10.64 -19.17 1.21
N ARG A 124 11.50 -18.14 1.31
CA ARG A 124 11.10 -16.74 1.06
C ARG A 124 10.73 -16.54 -0.40
N ARG A 125 9.66 -15.77 -0.64
CA ARG A 125 9.19 -15.42 -1.99
C ARG A 125 10.29 -14.77 -2.81
N ARG A 126 10.59 -15.30 -4.00
CA ARG A 126 11.62 -14.80 -4.92
C ARG A 126 11.08 -13.85 -5.98
N GLU A 127 9.79 -13.91 -6.29
CA GLU A 127 9.14 -13.13 -7.33
C GLU A 127 7.80 -12.55 -6.83
N TYR A 128 7.53 -11.30 -7.18
CA TYR A 128 6.21 -10.69 -7.02
C TYR A 128 5.47 -10.80 -8.34
N ARG A 129 4.19 -11.19 -8.27
CA ARG A 129 3.27 -11.18 -9.42
C ARG A 129 2.41 -9.92 -9.32
N GLY A 130 2.54 -9.00 -10.28
CA GLY A 130 1.82 -7.73 -10.35
C GLY A 130 2.35 -6.64 -9.42
N LEU A 131 1.82 -5.41 -9.57
CA LEU A 131 2.21 -4.24 -8.80
C LEU A 131 1.67 -4.33 -7.35
N PRO A 132 2.49 -4.13 -6.30
CA PRO A 132 1.98 -3.98 -4.93
C PRO A 132 1.09 -2.74 -4.78
N VAL A 133 0.01 -2.83 -3.99
CA VAL A 133 -0.92 -1.70 -3.79
C VAL A 133 -0.22 -0.53 -3.07
N THR A 134 0.72 -0.83 -2.19
CA THR A 134 1.54 0.14 -1.43
C THR A 134 2.39 1.05 -2.33
N THR A 135 2.63 0.67 -3.61
CA THR A 135 3.30 1.55 -4.58
C THR A 135 2.54 2.85 -4.86
N ALA A 136 1.26 2.92 -4.54
CA ALA A 136 0.49 4.17 -4.57
C ALA A 136 1.13 5.27 -3.71
N ALA A 137 1.75 4.89 -2.56
CA ALA A 137 2.47 5.81 -1.68
C ALA A 137 3.73 6.43 -2.31
N LEU A 138 4.16 5.95 -3.48
CA LEU A 138 5.25 6.53 -4.27
C LEU A 138 4.72 7.21 -5.54
N ILE A 139 3.78 6.57 -6.24
CA ILE A 139 3.27 7.02 -7.54
C ILE A 139 2.59 8.40 -7.43
N PHE A 140 1.64 8.57 -6.50
CA PHE A 140 0.90 9.82 -6.36
C PHE A 140 1.74 10.98 -5.82
N PRO A 141 2.63 10.80 -4.83
CA PRO A 141 3.56 11.87 -4.43
C PRO A 141 4.53 12.29 -5.54
N VAL A 142 5.07 11.32 -6.31
CA VAL A 142 5.93 11.62 -7.46
C VAL A 142 5.16 12.41 -8.51
N LEU A 143 3.93 12.00 -8.84
CA LEU A 143 3.07 12.73 -9.75
C LEU A 143 2.85 14.17 -9.28
N PHE A 144 2.46 14.34 -8.01
CA PHE A 144 2.25 15.66 -7.42
C PHE A 144 3.51 16.53 -7.47
N GLY A 145 4.68 15.94 -7.19
CA GLY A 145 5.97 16.64 -7.32
C GLY A 145 6.27 17.08 -8.76
N LEU A 146 6.05 16.19 -9.73
CA LEU A 146 6.27 16.50 -11.15
C LEU A 146 5.37 17.64 -11.65
N GLU A 147 4.15 17.73 -11.16
CA GLU A 147 3.23 18.81 -11.51
C GLU A 147 3.73 20.18 -11.08
N GLN A 148 4.36 20.27 -9.91
CA GLN A 148 4.95 21.51 -9.42
C GLN A 148 6.09 21.98 -10.34
N PHE A 149 6.80 21.04 -11.01
CA PHE A 149 7.90 21.36 -11.93
C PHE A 149 7.44 21.64 -13.35
N PHE A 150 6.45 20.90 -13.85
CA PHE A 150 6.05 20.94 -15.26
C PHE A 150 4.74 21.70 -15.52
N SER A 151 4.17 22.36 -14.50
CA SER A 151 2.89 23.08 -14.59
C SER A 151 1.76 22.21 -15.17
N LEU A 152 1.80 20.91 -14.93
CA LEU A 152 0.73 19.99 -15.30
C LEU A 152 -0.46 20.17 -14.35
N SER A 153 -1.67 19.88 -14.80
CA SER A 153 -2.85 19.94 -13.95
C SER A 153 -3.12 18.59 -13.30
N PHE A 154 -3.11 18.53 -11.97
CA PHE A 154 -3.44 17.31 -11.19
C PHE A 154 -4.83 16.76 -11.55
N SER A 155 -5.76 17.64 -11.81
CA SER A 155 -7.11 17.27 -12.23
C SER A 155 -7.15 16.43 -13.51
N VAL A 156 -6.14 16.55 -14.39
CA VAL A 156 -6.07 15.82 -15.65
C VAL A 156 -5.14 14.62 -15.56
N SER A 157 -3.96 14.80 -14.96
CA SER A 157 -2.92 13.78 -14.89
C SER A 157 -3.24 12.67 -13.89
N ALA A 158 -3.83 13.00 -12.75
CA ALA A 158 -4.09 12.03 -11.69
C ALA A 158 -5.11 10.94 -12.07
N PRO A 159 -6.24 11.24 -12.75
CA PRO A 159 -7.13 10.19 -13.26
C PRO A 159 -6.44 9.24 -14.25
N VAL A 160 -5.58 9.74 -15.13
CA VAL A 160 -4.83 8.92 -16.09
C VAL A 160 -3.86 7.98 -15.37
N VAL A 161 -3.07 8.51 -14.44
CA VAL A 161 -2.14 7.71 -13.63
C VAL A 161 -2.89 6.68 -12.80
N MET A 162 -4.04 7.05 -12.24
CA MET A 162 -4.91 6.14 -11.49
C MET A 162 -5.40 4.97 -12.35
N LEU A 163 -5.83 5.22 -13.59
CA LEU A 163 -6.27 4.18 -14.52
C LEU A 163 -5.12 3.20 -14.85
N VAL A 164 -3.94 3.74 -15.13
CA VAL A 164 -2.74 2.93 -15.40
C VAL A 164 -2.37 2.08 -14.18
N THR A 165 -2.39 2.67 -12.98
CA THR A 165 -2.06 1.97 -11.73
C THR A 165 -3.10 0.89 -11.42
N ALA A 166 -4.40 1.15 -11.58
CA ALA A 166 -5.47 0.17 -11.42
C ALA A 166 -5.28 -1.03 -12.35
N SER A 167 -4.95 -0.78 -13.61
CA SER A 167 -4.66 -1.82 -14.60
C SER A 167 -3.43 -2.64 -14.22
N ALA A 168 -2.39 -1.99 -13.67
CA ALA A 168 -1.15 -2.63 -13.22
C ALA A 168 -1.37 -3.52 -11.98
N PHE A 169 -2.33 -3.21 -11.11
CA PHE A 169 -2.69 -4.07 -9.97
C PHE A 169 -3.20 -5.45 -10.41
N LEU A 170 -3.97 -5.50 -11.49
CA LEU A 170 -4.57 -6.74 -12.01
C LEU A 170 -3.68 -7.48 -13.01
N THR A 171 -2.66 -6.81 -13.57
CA THR A 171 -1.80 -7.42 -14.58
C THR A 171 -0.76 -8.34 -13.93
N PRO A 172 -0.65 -9.63 -14.30
CA PRO A 172 0.25 -10.59 -13.66
C PRO A 172 1.68 -10.52 -14.22
N PHE A 173 2.33 -9.35 -14.23
CA PHE A 173 3.73 -9.28 -14.61
C PHE A 173 4.65 -9.72 -13.45
N ARG A 174 5.74 -10.42 -13.77
CA ARG A 174 6.68 -10.94 -12.78
C ARG A 174 7.79 -9.93 -12.52
N VAL A 175 7.87 -9.42 -11.30
CA VAL A 175 8.99 -8.57 -10.85
C VAL A 175 9.91 -9.41 -9.99
N LYS A 176 11.16 -9.59 -10.44
CA LYS A 176 12.19 -10.24 -9.63
C LYS A 176 12.57 -9.33 -8.46
N LYS A 177 12.60 -9.89 -7.25
CA LYS A 177 13.06 -9.17 -6.07
C LYS A 177 14.55 -8.83 -6.25
N PRO A 178 14.99 -7.57 -6.11
CA PRO A 178 16.43 -7.28 -6.12
C PRO A 178 17.08 -8.01 -4.94
N HIS A 179 17.99 -8.93 -5.25
CA HIS A 179 18.81 -9.61 -4.25
C HIS A 179 19.88 -8.61 -3.77
N PHE A 180 19.64 -8.01 -2.61
CA PHE A 180 20.75 -7.47 -1.82
C PHE A 180 21.45 -8.67 -1.17
N GLU A 181 22.47 -9.22 -1.82
CA GLU A 181 23.42 -10.12 -1.17
C GLU A 181 24.05 -9.39 0.01
N ARG A 182 23.69 -9.82 1.22
CA ARG A 182 24.53 -9.53 2.40
C ARG A 182 25.86 -10.23 2.14
N ARG A 183 26.82 -9.49 1.62
CA ARG A 183 28.23 -9.90 1.54
C ARG A 183 28.63 -10.36 2.94
N ASN A 184 28.82 -11.67 3.11
CA ASN A 184 29.30 -12.29 4.34
C ASN A 184 30.63 -11.63 4.72
N MET A 185 30.58 -10.72 5.67
CA MET A 185 31.76 -10.27 6.41
C MET A 185 31.99 -11.26 7.58
N LYS A 186 32.28 -12.51 7.22
CA LYS A 186 32.91 -13.49 8.11
C LYS A 186 34.22 -13.88 7.46
N ARG A 187 35.27 -13.11 7.77
CA ARG A 187 36.71 -13.50 7.77
C ARG A 187 37.49 -12.28 8.23
N LEU A 188 37.74 -12.23 9.52
CA LEU A 188 39.07 -12.02 10.17
C LEU A 188 38.85 -12.17 11.67
#